data_4696f9429fb5ab9c0edbaf5d34ac3c06
#
_entry.id   4696f9429fb5ab9c0edbaf5d34ac3c06
#
_cell.length_a   1.000
_cell.length_b   1.000
_cell.length_c   1.000
_cell.angle_alpha   90.00
_cell.angle_beta   90.00
_cell.angle_gamma   90.00
#
_symmetry.space_group_name_H-M   'P 1'
#
loop_
_entity.id
_entity.type
_entity.pdbx_description
1 polymer ?
#
loop_
_entity_poly.entity_id
_entity_poly.type
_entity_poly.pdbx_seq_one_letter_code
_entity_poly.pdbx_strand_id
1 'polypeptide(L)'
;ANNGQVFSYDYGIPQNHKVTVQTAWSNYQNSDPIADIRALRNTIRNETGVTCTRAMCDSTVLDHIMNNDKIKTAIFALRSNIGEITEDEAIRYVENRTKVRIYVNDYRYADESGTAQAFMPADTFVMFPDGNLGKTWFGTTPAESDLMSGAAANVAITDTGVAVVTTKKVDPVQVE
;
A
#
# COMPACT_ATOMS: atom_id res chain seq x y z
N ALA A 1 19.17 -5.97 12.94
CA ALA A 1 18.79 -6.56 14.24
C ALA A 1 17.68 -5.69 14.83
N ASN A 2 16.50 -6.24 14.94
CA ASN A 2 15.35 -5.53 15.50
C ASN A 2 15.45 -5.60 17.04
N ASN A 3 15.78 -4.47 17.66
CA ASN A 3 15.92 -4.32 19.12
C ASN A 3 14.60 -4.51 19.90
N GLY A 4 13.58 -5.12 19.30
CA GLY A 4 12.24 -5.17 19.87
C GLY A 4 11.51 -3.81 19.84
N GLN A 5 12.06 -2.79 19.21
CA GLN A 5 11.42 -1.51 19.02
C GLN A 5 10.43 -1.59 17.86
N VAL A 6 9.16 -1.34 18.14
CA VAL A 6 8.10 -1.24 17.13
C VAL A 6 7.86 0.22 16.84
N PHE A 7 8.08 0.62 15.59
CA PHE A 7 7.73 1.94 15.11
C PHE A 7 6.35 1.88 14.45
N SER A 8 5.39 2.58 15.03
CA SER A 8 4.07 2.77 14.44
C SER A 8 3.92 4.20 13.98
N TYR A 9 3.56 4.39 12.73
CA TYR A 9 3.36 5.71 12.15
C TYR A 9 1.94 5.84 11.62
N ASP A 10 1.19 6.82 12.14
CA ASP A 10 -0.15 7.16 11.62
C ASP A 10 -0.02 8.30 10.62
N TYR A 11 -0.41 8.02 9.37
CA TYR A 11 -0.44 9.02 8.30
C TYR A 11 -1.64 9.98 8.39
N GLY A 12 -2.47 9.86 9.42
CA GLY A 12 -3.61 10.74 9.65
C GLY A 12 -4.71 10.64 8.59
N ILE A 13 -4.90 9.46 7.99
CA ILE A 13 -5.96 9.25 7.00
C ILE A 13 -7.33 9.45 7.69
N PRO A 14 -8.19 10.36 7.20
CA PRO A 14 -9.50 10.60 7.78
C PRO A 14 -10.35 9.32 7.86
N GLN A 15 -11.17 9.21 8.92
CA GLN A 15 -11.96 8.00 9.16
C GLN A 15 -13.00 7.74 8.06
N ASN A 16 -13.55 8.78 7.47
CA ASN A 16 -14.49 8.68 6.35
C ASN A 16 -13.85 8.26 5.02
N HIS A 17 -12.51 8.21 4.95
CA HIS A 17 -11.78 7.58 3.85
C HIS A 17 -11.49 6.11 4.10
N LYS A 18 -11.80 5.58 5.31
CA LYS A 18 -11.68 4.18 5.69
C LYS A 18 -13.08 3.57 5.75
N VAL A 19 -13.63 3.21 4.60
CA VAL A 19 -15.02 2.78 4.49
C VAL A 19 -15.11 1.26 4.53
N THR A 20 -16.01 0.74 5.37
CA THR A 20 -16.49 -0.63 5.28
C THR A 20 -17.78 -0.62 4.48
N VAL A 21 -17.84 -1.37 3.38
CA VAL A 21 -19.03 -1.43 2.53
C VAL A 21 -20.20 -2.08 3.26
N GLN A 22 -21.42 -1.62 3.02
CA GLN A 22 -22.61 -2.18 3.67
C GLN A 22 -22.87 -3.63 3.30
N THR A 23 -22.65 -3.96 2.03
CA THR A 23 -22.79 -5.30 1.50
C THR A 23 -21.43 -5.76 1.00
N ALA A 24 -20.85 -6.77 1.64
CA ALA A 24 -19.57 -7.31 1.23
C ALA A 24 -19.60 -7.74 -0.25
N TRP A 25 -18.51 -7.51 -0.98
CA TRP A 25 -18.45 -7.84 -2.42
C TRP A 25 -18.51 -9.34 -2.68
N SER A 26 -18.24 -10.17 -1.67
CA SER A 26 -18.51 -11.61 -1.71
C SER A 26 -20.01 -11.98 -1.80
N ASN A 27 -20.91 -11.03 -1.52
CA ASN A 27 -22.34 -11.20 -1.80
C ASN A 27 -22.63 -10.78 -3.25
N TYR A 28 -22.41 -11.67 -4.18
CA TYR A 28 -22.44 -11.40 -5.62
C TYR A 28 -23.78 -10.88 -6.16
N GLN A 29 -24.89 -11.22 -5.51
CA GLN A 29 -26.23 -10.84 -5.94
C GLN A 29 -26.61 -9.41 -5.53
N ASN A 30 -26.23 -9.00 -4.31
CA ASN A 30 -26.72 -7.76 -3.71
C ASN A 30 -25.67 -6.65 -3.65
N SER A 31 -24.39 -6.97 -3.76
CA SER A 31 -23.32 -5.96 -3.73
C SER A 31 -23.27 -5.12 -5.03
N ASP A 32 -22.65 -3.95 -4.92
CA ASP A 32 -22.44 -3.06 -6.06
C ASP A 32 -21.04 -2.41 -5.99
N PRO A 33 -19.99 -3.15 -6.38
CA PRO A 33 -18.61 -2.66 -6.32
C PRO A 33 -18.41 -1.34 -7.08
N ILE A 34 -19.11 -1.14 -8.20
CA ILE A 34 -18.99 0.08 -9.01
C ILE A 34 -19.57 1.29 -8.25
N ALA A 35 -20.72 1.12 -7.60
CA ALA A 35 -21.33 2.18 -6.80
C ALA A 35 -20.45 2.54 -5.61
N ASP A 36 -19.91 1.56 -4.90
CA ASP A 36 -19.04 1.75 -3.73
C ASP A 36 -17.75 2.48 -4.10
N ILE A 37 -17.06 2.06 -5.16
CA ILE A 37 -15.85 2.73 -5.67
C ILE A 37 -16.15 4.18 -6.04
N ARG A 38 -17.26 4.45 -6.73
CA ARG A 38 -17.67 5.82 -7.10
C ARG A 38 -17.99 6.67 -5.88
N ALA A 39 -18.69 6.11 -4.90
CA ALA A 39 -19.04 6.81 -3.67
C ALA A 39 -17.79 7.26 -2.93
N LEU A 40 -16.85 6.34 -2.67
CA LEU A 40 -15.60 6.66 -1.98
C LEU A 40 -14.76 7.66 -2.78
N ARG A 41 -14.63 7.48 -4.10
CA ARG A 41 -13.92 8.42 -4.97
C ARG A 41 -14.50 9.83 -4.89
N ASN A 42 -15.82 9.96 -4.85
CA ASN A 42 -16.50 11.25 -4.75
C ASN A 42 -16.31 11.87 -3.36
N THR A 43 -16.36 11.09 -2.30
CA THR A 43 -16.09 11.56 -0.93
C THR A 43 -14.71 12.16 -0.83
N ILE A 44 -13.68 11.41 -1.26
CA ILE A 44 -12.29 11.89 -1.25
C ILE A 44 -12.14 13.18 -2.06
N ARG A 45 -12.70 13.21 -3.28
CA ARG A 45 -12.62 14.38 -4.16
C ARG A 45 -13.30 15.61 -3.53
N ASN A 46 -14.46 15.43 -2.92
CA ASN A 46 -15.22 16.55 -2.34
C ASN A 46 -14.51 17.15 -1.12
N GLU A 47 -13.79 16.35 -0.37
CA GLU A 47 -13.10 16.79 0.85
C GLU A 47 -11.69 17.31 0.60
N THR A 48 -10.98 16.69 -0.33
CA THR A 48 -9.56 17.00 -0.56
C THR A 48 -9.32 17.80 -1.85
N GLY A 49 -10.30 17.85 -2.74
CA GLY A 49 -10.12 18.37 -4.10
C GLY A 49 -9.32 17.44 -5.03
N VAL A 50 -8.81 16.31 -4.50
CA VAL A 50 -7.98 15.36 -5.25
C VAL A 50 -8.83 14.18 -5.74
N THR A 51 -8.66 13.80 -6.98
CA THR A 51 -9.37 12.67 -7.57
C THR A 51 -8.48 11.43 -7.60
N CYS A 52 -8.92 10.35 -6.95
CA CYS A 52 -8.27 9.05 -7.07
C CYS A 52 -8.53 8.46 -8.45
N THR A 53 -7.46 8.11 -9.15
CA THR A 53 -7.47 7.56 -10.50
C THR A 53 -6.87 6.17 -10.58
N ARG A 54 -6.25 5.71 -9.49
CA ARG A 54 -5.62 4.40 -9.36
C ARG A 54 -6.14 3.69 -8.13
N ALA A 55 -6.17 2.37 -8.19
CA ALA A 55 -6.49 1.52 -7.06
C ALA A 55 -5.60 0.28 -7.05
N MET A 56 -5.45 -0.32 -5.88
CA MET A 56 -4.75 -1.57 -5.67
C MET A 56 -5.62 -2.49 -4.83
N CYS A 57 -5.66 -3.77 -5.18
CA CYS A 57 -6.35 -4.82 -4.44
C CYS A 57 -5.59 -6.15 -4.59
N ASP A 58 -6.02 -7.17 -3.87
CA ASP A 58 -5.57 -8.54 -4.07
C ASP A 58 -6.42 -9.29 -5.12
N SER A 59 -6.00 -10.49 -5.49
CA SER A 59 -6.75 -11.35 -6.42
C SER A 59 -8.13 -11.74 -5.88
N THR A 60 -8.30 -11.88 -4.57
CA THR A 60 -9.59 -12.22 -3.94
C THR A 60 -10.65 -11.14 -4.22
N VAL A 61 -10.27 -9.88 -4.11
CA VAL A 61 -11.16 -8.75 -4.45
C VAL A 61 -11.50 -8.75 -5.94
N LEU A 62 -10.53 -9.05 -6.81
CA LEU A 62 -10.77 -9.18 -8.25
C LEU A 62 -11.76 -10.31 -8.53
N ASP A 63 -11.62 -11.46 -7.87
CA ASP A 63 -12.55 -12.58 -7.99
C ASP A 63 -13.99 -12.17 -7.58
N HIS A 64 -14.12 -11.38 -6.51
CA HIS A 64 -15.43 -10.85 -6.10
C HIS A 64 -16.03 -9.91 -7.17
N ILE A 65 -15.22 -9.08 -7.79
CA ILE A 65 -15.65 -8.22 -8.90
C ILE A 65 -16.09 -9.06 -10.11
N MET A 66 -15.31 -10.06 -10.48
CA MET A 66 -15.61 -10.94 -11.61
C MET A 66 -16.88 -11.76 -11.40
N ASN A 67 -17.12 -12.19 -10.17
CA ASN A 67 -18.28 -13.00 -9.82
C ASN A 67 -19.54 -12.20 -9.51
N ASN A 68 -19.47 -10.89 -9.46
CA ASN A 68 -20.62 -10.03 -9.20
C ASN A 68 -21.67 -10.10 -10.31
N ASP A 69 -22.93 -10.40 -9.96
CA ASP A 69 -23.99 -10.63 -10.91
C ASP A 69 -24.35 -9.40 -11.76
N LYS A 70 -24.26 -8.20 -11.19
CA LYS A 70 -24.52 -6.96 -11.93
C LYS A 70 -23.45 -6.71 -12.99
N ILE A 71 -22.19 -6.98 -12.64
CA ILE A 71 -21.06 -6.81 -13.55
C ILE A 71 -21.13 -7.85 -14.66
N LYS A 72 -21.36 -9.13 -14.31
CA LYS A 72 -21.55 -10.22 -15.28
C LYS A 72 -22.67 -9.91 -16.27
N THR A 73 -23.84 -9.56 -15.77
CA THR A 73 -25.00 -9.24 -16.60
C THR A 73 -24.72 -8.08 -17.54
N ALA A 74 -24.03 -7.05 -17.06
CA ALA A 74 -23.72 -5.89 -17.89
C ALA A 74 -22.68 -6.20 -18.97
N ILE A 75 -21.65 -7.02 -18.65
CA ILE A 75 -20.67 -7.45 -19.65
C ILE A 75 -21.32 -8.37 -20.69
N PHE A 76 -22.14 -9.32 -20.28
CA PHE A 76 -22.86 -10.21 -21.20
C PHE A 76 -23.83 -9.47 -22.11
N ALA A 77 -24.48 -8.41 -21.63
CA ALA A 77 -25.34 -7.58 -22.46
C ALA A 77 -24.58 -6.84 -23.58
N LEU A 78 -23.27 -6.65 -23.43
CA LEU A 78 -22.41 -6.03 -24.45
C LEU A 78 -21.79 -7.04 -25.42
N ARG A 79 -21.97 -8.33 -25.17
CA ARG A 79 -21.41 -9.42 -25.97
C ARG A 79 -22.50 -10.14 -26.75
N SER A 80 -22.12 -10.64 -27.93
CA SER A 80 -22.95 -11.57 -28.72
C SER A 80 -22.77 -13.03 -28.27
N ASN A 81 -21.85 -13.31 -27.35
CA ASN A 81 -21.50 -14.67 -26.95
C ASN A 81 -21.50 -14.78 -25.41
N ILE A 82 -22.15 -15.83 -24.89
CA ILE A 82 -22.20 -16.12 -23.45
C ILE A 82 -21.03 -17.09 -23.17
N GLY A 83 -19.97 -16.59 -22.55
CA GLY A 83 -18.82 -17.36 -22.11
C GLY A 83 -18.38 -16.92 -20.72
N GLU A 84 -17.29 -17.48 -20.23
CA GLU A 84 -16.66 -16.99 -18.99
C GLU A 84 -16.11 -15.58 -19.21
N ILE A 85 -16.16 -14.77 -18.15
CA ILE A 85 -15.58 -13.41 -18.15
C ILE A 85 -14.11 -13.55 -17.79
N THR A 86 -13.24 -12.96 -18.59
CA THR A 86 -11.81 -12.88 -18.28
C THR A 86 -11.53 -11.73 -17.30
N GLU A 87 -10.42 -11.85 -16.55
CA GLU A 87 -9.96 -10.79 -15.64
C GLU A 87 -9.85 -9.43 -16.35
N ASP A 88 -9.21 -9.42 -17.52
CA ASP A 88 -9.04 -8.21 -18.33
C ASP A 88 -10.37 -7.53 -18.67
N GLU A 89 -11.40 -8.30 -18.97
CA GLU A 89 -12.71 -7.76 -19.31
C GLU A 89 -13.41 -7.17 -18.10
N ALA A 90 -13.33 -7.86 -16.95
CA ALA A 90 -13.88 -7.36 -15.69
C ALA A 90 -13.17 -6.07 -15.29
N ILE A 91 -11.83 -6.07 -15.29
CA ILE A 91 -11.02 -4.88 -14.98
C ILE A 91 -11.39 -3.72 -15.92
N ARG A 92 -11.34 -3.92 -17.24
CA ARG A 92 -11.68 -2.88 -18.22
C ARG A 92 -13.09 -2.34 -18.05
N TYR A 93 -14.05 -3.20 -17.75
CA TYR A 93 -15.42 -2.77 -17.51
C TYR A 93 -15.51 -1.85 -16.29
N VAL A 94 -14.95 -2.28 -15.15
CA VAL A 94 -14.94 -1.47 -13.92
C VAL A 94 -14.16 -0.17 -14.11
N GLU A 95 -12.97 -0.21 -14.72
CA GLU A 95 -12.17 0.98 -15.03
C GLU A 95 -12.93 1.99 -15.89
N ASN A 96 -13.61 1.52 -16.93
CA ASN A 96 -14.40 2.39 -17.80
C ASN A 96 -15.57 3.05 -17.06
N ARG A 97 -16.17 2.34 -16.10
CA ARG A 97 -17.33 2.83 -15.34
C ARG A 97 -16.93 3.73 -14.17
N THR A 98 -15.82 3.44 -13.52
CA THR A 98 -15.36 4.17 -12.33
C THR A 98 -14.31 5.23 -12.63
N LYS A 99 -13.60 5.13 -13.76
CA LYS A 99 -12.42 5.93 -14.10
C LYS A 99 -11.28 5.77 -13.08
N VAL A 100 -11.17 4.57 -12.51
CA VAL A 100 -10.11 4.17 -11.59
C VAL A 100 -9.40 2.97 -12.19
N ARG A 101 -8.09 3.08 -12.43
CA ARG A 101 -7.26 1.99 -12.94
C ARG A 101 -6.94 1.04 -11.80
N ILE A 102 -7.17 -0.25 -12.01
CA ILE A 102 -7.03 -1.29 -10.99
C ILE A 102 -5.72 -2.05 -11.20
N TYR A 103 -4.94 -2.20 -10.15
CA TYR A 103 -3.74 -3.02 -10.09
C TYR A 103 -3.94 -4.13 -9.06
N VAL A 104 -3.67 -5.37 -9.47
CA VAL A 104 -3.70 -6.52 -8.56
C VAL A 104 -2.30 -6.73 -7.99
N ASN A 105 -2.22 -6.88 -6.68
CA ASN A 105 -0.96 -7.08 -5.96
C ASN A 105 -1.06 -8.26 -5.00
N ASP A 106 -0.52 -9.39 -5.41
CA ASP A 106 -0.45 -10.62 -4.62
C ASP A 106 0.97 -10.89 -4.08
N TYR A 107 1.84 -9.87 -4.05
CA TYR A 107 3.18 -10.01 -3.52
C TYR A 107 3.16 -10.40 -2.04
N ARG A 108 4.08 -11.27 -1.68
CA ARG A 108 4.27 -11.74 -0.31
C ARG A 108 5.70 -11.50 0.14
N TYR A 109 5.87 -11.35 1.44
CA TYR A 109 7.18 -11.29 2.09
C TYR A 109 7.23 -12.33 3.22
N ALA A 110 8.42 -12.77 3.58
CA ALA A 110 8.63 -13.59 4.74
C ALA A 110 8.85 -12.69 5.96
N ASP A 111 8.11 -12.91 7.03
CA ASP A 111 8.35 -12.26 8.30
C ASP A 111 9.59 -12.84 9.01
N GLU A 112 9.92 -12.31 10.19
CA GLU A 112 11.09 -12.75 10.97
C GLU A 112 11.01 -14.23 11.38
N SER A 113 9.80 -14.82 11.42
CA SER A 113 9.59 -16.25 11.70
C SER A 113 9.68 -17.14 10.45
N GLY A 114 9.85 -16.53 9.27
CA GLY A 114 9.81 -17.23 7.97
C GLY A 114 8.41 -17.48 7.44
N THR A 115 7.38 -16.91 8.08
CA THR A 115 5.99 -17.06 7.62
C THR A 115 5.69 -16.09 6.49
N ALA A 116 5.08 -16.59 5.41
CA ALA A 116 4.72 -15.76 4.26
C ALA A 116 3.52 -14.86 4.59
N GLN A 117 3.73 -13.56 4.57
CA GLN A 117 2.73 -12.51 4.77
C GLN A 117 2.41 -11.81 3.45
N ALA A 118 1.14 -11.42 3.24
CA ALA A 118 0.76 -10.63 2.09
C ALA A 118 1.07 -9.14 2.31
N PHE A 119 1.56 -8.45 1.28
CA PHE A 119 1.69 -6.98 1.33
C PHE A 119 0.34 -6.28 1.32
N MET A 120 -0.63 -6.84 0.59
CA MET A 120 -1.97 -6.32 0.53
C MET A 120 -2.85 -7.10 1.49
N PRO A 121 -3.53 -6.47 2.47
CA PRO A 121 -4.49 -7.16 3.31
C PRO A 121 -5.64 -7.72 2.47
N ALA A 122 -6.12 -8.92 2.84
CA ALA A 122 -7.26 -9.53 2.17
C ALA A 122 -8.51 -8.65 2.24
N ASP A 123 -9.37 -8.76 1.24
CA ASP A 123 -10.65 -8.03 1.14
C ASP A 123 -10.49 -6.49 1.24
N THR A 124 -9.34 -5.99 0.82
CA THR A 124 -9.03 -4.57 0.89
C THR A 124 -8.88 -3.97 -0.51
N PHE A 125 -9.52 -2.83 -0.73
CA PHE A 125 -9.44 -2.05 -1.96
C PHE A 125 -8.95 -0.64 -1.63
N VAL A 126 -7.72 -0.30 -2.03
CA VAL A 126 -7.08 0.98 -1.71
C VAL A 126 -7.07 1.87 -2.95
N MET A 127 -7.59 3.08 -2.83
CA MET A 127 -7.56 4.08 -3.91
C MET A 127 -6.56 5.18 -3.61
N PHE A 128 -5.88 5.65 -4.65
CA PHE A 128 -4.91 6.73 -4.56
C PHE A 128 -4.88 7.60 -5.83
N PRO A 129 -4.45 8.86 -5.71
CA PRO A 129 -4.33 9.75 -6.85
C PRO A 129 -3.17 9.36 -7.76
N ASP A 130 -3.13 9.96 -8.93
CA ASP A 130 -1.98 9.89 -9.81
C ASP A 130 -0.84 10.80 -9.31
N GLY A 131 0.42 10.43 -9.59
CA GLY A 131 1.60 11.16 -9.16
C GLY A 131 2.30 10.56 -7.95
N ASN A 132 3.21 11.31 -7.36
CA ASN A 132 3.98 10.89 -6.20
C ASN A 132 3.16 11.03 -4.92
N LEU A 133 2.99 9.92 -4.19
CA LEU A 133 2.26 9.87 -2.92
C LEU A 133 3.10 10.41 -1.75
N GLY A 134 4.40 10.49 -1.90
CA GLY A 134 5.32 10.98 -0.89
C GLY A 134 6.77 10.98 -1.37
N LYS A 135 7.66 11.42 -0.51
CA LYS A 135 9.11 11.41 -0.75
C LYS A 135 9.80 10.83 0.47
N THR A 136 10.79 9.98 0.25
CA THR A 136 11.68 9.52 1.30
C THR A 136 12.87 10.48 1.34
N TRP A 137 13.10 11.07 2.50
CA TRP A 137 14.26 11.93 2.75
C TRP A 137 15.24 11.16 3.61
N PHE A 138 16.47 11.06 3.13
CA PHE A 138 17.60 10.55 3.91
C PHE A 138 18.29 11.77 4.52
N GLY A 139 18.31 11.83 5.85
CA GLY A 139 19.03 12.87 6.59
C GLY A 139 20.37 12.33 7.10
N THR A 140 21.29 13.23 7.38
CA THR A 140 22.53 12.88 8.09
C THR A 140 22.23 12.29 9.45
N THR A 141 22.84 11.16 9.77
CA THR A 141 22.74 10.56 11.11
C THR A 141 23.54 11.40 12.12
N PRO A 142 23.23 11.33 13.43
CA PRO A 142 24.08 12.00 14.45
C PRO A 142 25.56 11.60 14.34
N ALA A 143 25.84 10.35 14.05
CA ALA A 143 27.21 9.84 13.86
C ALA A 143 27.91 10.44 12.64
N GLU A 144 27.17 10.69 11.56
CA GLU A 144 27.66 11.36 10.35
C GLU A 144 27.95 12.85 10.63
N SER A 145 27.08 13.50 11.42
CA SER A 145 27.25 14.88 11.89
C SER A 145 28.47 15.00 12.79
N ASP A 146 28.71 14.06 13.68
CA ASP A 146 29.89 14.01 14.57
C ASP A 146 31.19 13.83 13.78
N LEU A 147 31.17 13.01 12.72
CA LEU A 147 32.31 12.87 11.82
C LEU A 147 32.64 14.17 11.11
N MET A 148 31.61 14.89 10.62
CA MET A 148 31.78 16.16 9.95
C MET A 148 32.24 17.28 10.89
N SER A 149 31.95 17.16 12.19
CA SER A 149 32.38 18.11 13.22
C SER A 149 33.78 17.82 13.77
N GLY A 150 34.45 16.75 13.31
CA GLY A 150 35.79 16.39 13.74
C GLY A 150 35.86 15.67 15.11
N ALA A 151 34.74 15.09 15.56
CA ALA A 151 34.72 14.30 16.78
C ALA A 151 35.61 13.05 16.64
N ALA A 152 36.29 12.66 17.73
CA ALA A 152 37.30 11.59 17.78
C ALA A 152 36.66 10.17 17.75
N ALA A 153 35.69 9.94 16.89
CA ALA A 153 35.05 8.66 16.68
C ALA A 153 35.42 8.09 15.30
N ASN A 154 35.80 6.82 15.24
CA ASN A 154 35.98 6.13 13.97
C ASN A 154 34.59 5.80 13.39
N VAL A 155 34.14 6.62 12.48
CA VAL A 155 32.85 6.44 11.77
C VAL A 155 33.15 6.03 10.34
N ALA A 156 32.56 4.94 9.88
CA ALA A 156 32.54 4.55 8.49
C ALA A 156 31.16 4.76 7.92
N ILE A 157 31.05 5.59 6.90
CA ILE A 157 29.80 5.81 6.14
C ILE A 157 29.73 4.71 5.09
N THR A 158 28.78 3.79 5.20
CA THR A 158 28.62 2.67 4.29
C THR A 158 27.60 2.98 3.18
N ASP A 159 26.63 3.85 3.45
CA ASP A 159 25.65 4.32 2.47
C ASP A 159 24.95 5.58 3.01
N THR A 160 24.24 6.31 2.16
CA THR A 160 23.50 7.51 2.57
C THR A 160 22.49 7.19 3.67
N GLY A 161 22.65 7.76 4.84
CA GLY A 161 21.80 7.53 6.01
C GLY A 161 22.15 6.29 6.85
N VAL A 162 23.26 5.60 6.54
CA VAL A 162 23.77 4.48 7.33
C VAL A 162 25.22 4.76 7.73
N ALA A 163 25.45 4.92 9.04
CA ALA A 163 26.79 5.09 9.60
C ALA A 163 27.10 3.98 10.61
N VAL A 164 28.29 3.41 10.53
CA VAL A 164 28.80 2.44 11.50
C VAL A 164 29.80 3.14 12.38
N VAL A 165 29.54 3.19 13.69
CA VAL A 165 30.41 3.80 14.68
C VAL A 165 31.16 2.69 15.43
N THR A 166 32.48 2.70 15.33
CA THR A 166 33.33 1.79 16.11
C THR A 166 33.99 2.58 17.24
N THR A 167 33.60 2.36 18.48
CA THR A 167 34.27 2.92 19.65
C THR A 167 35.28 1.95 20.20
N LYS A 168 36.54 2.32 20.21
CA LYS A 168 37.57 1.61 20.98
C LYS A 168 37.45 2.06 22.44
N LYS A 169 37.08 1.14 23.35
CA LYS A 169 37.22 1.36 24.76
C LYS A 169 38.73 1.23 25.09
N VAL A 170 39.36 2.35 25.35
CA VAL A 170 40.72 2.33 25.89
C VAL A 170 40.61 1.95 27.36
N ASP A 171 41.07 0.77 27.73
CA ASP A 171 41.19 0.42 29.16
C ASP A 171 42.16 1.44 29.80
N PRO A 172 41.79 1.99 30.97
CA PRO A 172 42.72 2.87 31.68
C PRO A 172 43.98 2.08 32.00
N VAL A 173 45.10 2.58 31.51
CA VAL A 173 46.41 2.05 31.87
C VAL A 173 46.53 2.17 33.37
N GLN A 174 46.64 1.07 34.08
CA GLN A 174 47.07 1.08 35.48
C GLN A 174 48.51 1.48 35.47
N VAL A 175 48.80 2.67 35.98
CA VAL A 175 50.19 3.09 36.32
C VAL A 175 50.48 2.56 37.70
N GLU A 176 51.38 1.61 37.81
CA GLU A 176 52.01 1.18 39.07
C GLU A 176 52.94 2.27 39.61
#